data_d68532952abe234b6e322a615efcb7e5
#
_entry.id   d68532952abe234b6e322a615efcb7e5
#
_cell.length_a   1.000
_cell.length_b   1.000
_cell.length_c   1.000
_cell.angle_alpha   90.00
_cell.angle_beta   90.00
_cell.angle_gamma   90.00
#
_symmetry.space_group_name_H-M   'P 1'
#
loop_
_entity.id
_entity.type
_entity.pdbx_description
1 polymer ?
#
loop_
_entity_poly.entity_id
_entity_poly.type
_entity_poly.pdbx_seq_one_letter_code
_entity_poly.pdbx_strand_id
1 'polypeptide(L)'
;MNVPILPTISTSCIVISAILVAIGWALIWKRQVHKHKNIMLWAAFFALTFFIIYAARTIFIGNTAFGGPSSIKVYYTIFLVFHIILATVGGVLGLIQIILAFKDKLHIHRKIGPWASIIWFFTAITGVAVYVLLYVLYPGGETTSLLKATLG
;
A
#
# COMPACT_ATOMS: atom_id res chain seq x y z
N MET A 1 9.68 23.40 -3.03
CA MET A 1 9.80 21.92 -2.90
C MET A 1 9.12 21.30 -4.10
N ASN A 2 9.88 20.62 -4.98
CA ASN A 2 9.26 19.87 -6.07
C ASN A 2 8.65 18.59 -5.52
N VAL A 3 7.33 18.57 -5.37
CA VAL A 3 6.60 17.38 -4.90
C VAL A 3 6.77 16.27 -5.94
N PRO A 4 7.24 15.08 -5.57
CA PRO A 4 7.44 13.98 -6.50
C PRO A 4 6.09 13.43 -6.96
N ILE A 5 5.71 13.73 -8.20
CA ILE A 5 4.35 13.47 -8.72
C ILE A 5 3.96 12.00 -8.62
N LEU A 6 4.79 11.06 -9.12
CA LEU A 6 4.46 9.63 -9.12
C LEU A 6 4.32 9.03 -7.71
N PRO A 7 5.26 9.24 -6.77
CA PRO A 7 5.08 8.83 -5.38
C PRO A 7 3.83 9.42 -4.72
N THR A 8 3.53 10.68 -4.99
CA THR A 8 2.33 11.34 -4.43
C THR A 8 1.05 10.69 -4.94
N ILE A 9 0.92 10.48 -6.26
CA ILE A 9 -0.24 9.82 -6.85
C ILE A 9 -0.38 8.39 -6.30
N SER A 10 0.72 7.61 -6.26
CA SER A 10 0.65 6.24 -5.76
C SER A 10 0.26 6.18 -4.28
N THR A 11 0.83 7.05 -3.44
CA THR A 11 0.45 7.13 -2.01
C THR A 11 -1.00 7.57 -1.84
N SER A 12 -1.50 8.50 -2.65
CA SER A 12 -2.90 8.88 -2.64
C SER A 12 -3.82 7.71 -3.01
N CYS A 13 -3.44 6.90 -4.00
CA CYS A 13 -4.21 5.73 -4.40
C CYS A 13 -4.33 4.68 -3.27
N ILE A 14 -3.25 4.40 -2.53
CA ILE A 14 -3.33 3.44 -1.41
C ILE A 14 -4.19 3.98 -0.26
N VAL A 15 -4.13 5.29 0.03
CA VAL A 15 -4.98 5.93 1.04
C VAL A 15 -6.45 5.85 0.64
N ILE A 16 -6.79 6.20 -0.59
CA ILE A 16 -8.17 6.09 -1.11
C ILE A 16 -8.63 4.64 -1.04
N SER A 17 -7.81 3.67 -1.46
CA SER A 17 -8.12 2.25 -1.35
C SER A 17 -8.42 1.84 0.09
N ALA A 18 -7.60 2.25 1.06
CA ALA A 18 -7.81 1.93 2.48
C ALA A 18 -9.11 2.53 3.03
N ILE A 19 -9.44 3.76 2.66
CA ILE A 19 -10.71 4.41 3.04
C ILE A 19 -11.90 3.62 2.46
N LEU A 20 -11.82 3.22 1.19
CA LEU A 20 -12.87 2.43 0.55
C LEU A 20 -13.01 1.04 1.20
N VAL A 21 -11.91 0.39 1.60
CA VAL A 21 -11.95 -0.87 2.37
C VAL A 21 -12.67 -0.66 3.69
N ALA A 22 -12.40 0.42 4.42
CA ALA A 22 -13.09 0.73 5.68
C ALA A 22 -14.59 0.95 5.47
N ILE A 23 -14.97 1.69 4.42
CA ILE A 23 -16.39 1.89 4.04
C ILE A 23 -17.03 0.55 3.66
N GLY A 24 -16.35 -0.27 2.86
CA GLY A 24 -16.81 -1.60 2.45
C GLY A 24 -17.02 -2.51 3.67
N TRP A 25 -16.12 -2.46 4.65
CA TRP A 25 -16.25 -3.21 5.90
C TRP A 25 -17.47 -2.75 6.72
N ALA A 26 -17.67 -1.45 6.86
CA ALA A 26 -18.86 -0.90 7.52
C ALA A 26 -20.17 -1.28 6.82
N LEU A 27 -20.17 -1.34 5.48
CA LEU A 27 -21.34 -1.73 4.68
C LEU A 27 -21.71 -3.20 4.88
N ILE A 28 -20.73 -4.12 4.98
CA ILE A 28 -21.04 -5.53 5.23
C ILE A 28 -21.58 -5.77 6.64
N TRP A 29 -21.14 -4.99 7.64
CA TRP A 29 -21.75 -5.05 8.97
C TRP A 29 -23.22 -4.63 8.97
N LYS A 30 -23.57 -3.69 8.09
CA LYS A 30 -24.96 -3.27 7.85
C LYS A 30 -25.73 -4.21 6.90
N ARG A 31 -25.15 -5.37 6.55
CA ARG A 31 -25.72 -6.37 5.62
C ARG A 31 -26.01 -5.81 4.21
N GLN A 32 -25.39 -4.72 3.81
CA GLN A 32 -25.53 -4.10 2.48
C GLN A 32 -24.55 -4.75 1.48
N VAL A 33 -24.75 -6.03 1.18
CA VAL A 33 -23.84 -6.87 0.39
C VAL A 33 -23.54 -6.27 -0.99
N HIS A 34 -24.56 -5.78 -1.69
CA HIS A 34 -24.38 -5.20 -3.04
C HIS A 34 -23.49 -3.94 -3.01
N LYS A 35 -23.72 -3.05 -2.05
CA LYS A 35 -22.88 -1.85 -1.89
C LYS A 35 -21.47 -2.21 -1.45
N HIS A 36 -21.32 -3.19 -0.54
CA HIS A 36 -20.02 -3.73 -0.17
C HIS A 36 -19.23 -4.19 -1.39
N LYS A 37 -19.84 -5.03 -2.25
CA LYS A 37 -19.20 -5.51 -3.48
C LYS A 37 -18.71 -4.37 -4.36
N ASN A 38 -19.56 -3.37 -4.64
CA ASN A 38 -19.19 -2.24 -5.50
C ASN A 38 -18.05 -1.41 -4.91
N ILE A 39 -18.10 -1.09 -3.62
CA ILE A 39 -17.04 -0.32 -2.95
C ILE A 39 -15.72 -1.10 -2.91
N MET A 40 -15.77 -2.42 -2.66
CA MET A 40 -14.57 -3.25 -2.66
C MET A 40 -13.92 -3.36 -4.05
N LEU A 41 -14.72 -3.34 -5.13
CA LEU A 41 -14.17 -3.28 -6.50
C LEU A 41 -13.45 -1.95 -6.76
N TRP A 42 -13.99 -0.82 -6.30
CA TRP A 42 -13.29 0.46 -6.37
C TRP A 42 -12.03 0.49 -5.52
N ALA A 43 -12.09 -0.08 -4.31
CA ALA A 43 -10.89 -0.24 -3.46
C ALA A 43 -9.80 -1.04 -4.18
N ALA A 44 -10.17 -2.14 -4.84
CA ALA A 44 -9.27 -2.97 -5.63
C ALA A 44 -8.69 -2.22 -6.85
N PHE A 45 -9.50 -1.39 -7.52
CA PHE A 45 -9.03 -0.56 -8.63
C PHE A 45 -7.93 0.41 -8.17
N PHE A 46 -8.13 1.13 -7.07
CA PHE A 46 -7.11 2.04 -6.53
C PHE A 46 -5.88 1.30 -6.00
N ALA A 47 -6.05 0.11 -5.38
CA ALA A 47 -4.95 -0.74 -4.96
C ALA A 47 -4.10 -1.21 -6.15
N LEU A 48 -4.74 -1.62 -7.25
CA LEU A 48 -4.06 -2.03 -8.47
C LEU A 48 -3.33 -0.85 -9.13
N THR A 49 -3.97 0.32 -9.18
CA THR A 49 -3.36 1.54 -9.71
C THR A 49 -2.11 1.93 -8.92
N PHE A 50 -2.18 1.89 -7.57
CA PHE A 50 -1.01 2.07 -6.71
C PHE A 50 0.10 1.10 -7.09
N PHE A 51 -0.22 -0.19 -7.20
CA PHE A 51 0.77 -1.23 -7.48
C PHE A 51 1.42 -1.05 -8.85
N ILE A 52 0.64 -0.73 -9.89
CA ILE A 52 1.16 -0.48 -11.26
C ILE A 52 2.10 0.72 -11.27
N ILE A 53 1.72 1.84 -10.66
CA ILE A 53 2.55 3.05 -10.61
C ILE A 53 3.85 2.76 -9.85
N TYR A 54 3.76 2.07 -8.71
CA TYR A 54 4.92 1.71 -7.90
C TYR A 54 5.86 0.75 -8.66
N ALA A 55 5.34 -0.30 -9.27
CA ALA A 55 6.12 -1.26 -10.02
C ALA A 55 6.78 -0.62 -11.26
N ALA A 56 6.02 0.15 -12.03
CA ALA A 56 6.54 0.87 -13.19
C ALA A 56 7.66 1.84 -12.79
N ARG A 57 7.46 2.62 -11.70
CA ARG A 57 8.49 3.51 -11.19
C ARG A 57 9.74 2.74 -10.77
N THR A 58 9.58 1.66 -10.01
CA THR A 58 10.70 0.84 -9.53
C THR A 58 11.51 0.26 -10.67
N ILE A 59 10.86 -0.19 -11.75
CA ILE A 59 11.50 -0.84 -12.89
C ILE A 59 12.17 0.20 -13.82
N PHE A 60 11.48 1.29 -14.14
CA PHE A 60 11.92 2.22 -15.20
C PHE A 60 12.66 3.45 -14.67
N ILE A 61 12.42 3.87 -13.44
CA ILE A 61 12.97 5.10 -12.86
C ILE A 61 13.90 4.80 -11.69
N GLY A 62 13.51 3.86 -10.84
CA GLY A 62 14.18 3.52 -9.59
C GLY A 62 13.47 4.04 -8.35
N ASN A 63 14.07 3.79 -7.19
CA ASN A 63 13.55 4.19 -5.89
C ASN A 63 14.41 5.27 -5.26
N THR A 64 13.80 6.12 -4.44
CA THR A 64 14.50 7.19 -3.74
C THR A 64 15.16 6.63 -2.49
N ALA A 65 16.47 6.82 -2.36
CA ALA A 65 17.23 6.48 -1.16
C ALA A 65 16.89 7.44 -0.02
N PHE A 66 17.17 7.02 1.22
CA PHE A 66 16.95 7.86 2.39
C PHE A 66 17.97 9.00 2.44
N GLY A 67 17.50 10.25 2.44
CA GLY A 67 18.33 11.46 2.47
C GLY A 67 18.68 11.98 3.88
N GLY A 68 18.28 11.28 4.93
CA GLY A 68 18.53 11.68 6.32
C GLY A 68 19.89 11.26 6.87
N PRO A 69 20.17 11.60 8.15
CA PRO A 69 21.43 11.29 8.82
C PRO A 69 21.73 9.78 8.86
N SER A 70 23.01 9.41 8.76
CA SER A 70 23.44 8.00 8.84
C SER A 70 23.06 7.32 10.16
N SER A 71 22.97 8.08 11.25
CA SER A 71 22.58 7.58 12.58
C SER A 71 21.17 7.00 12.65
N ILE A 72 20.25 7.48 11.82
CA ILE A 72 18.86 6.99 11.79
C ILE A 72 18.55 6.13 10.56
N LYS A 73 19.48 6.02 9.62
CA LYS A 73 19.32 5.25 8.38
C LYS A 73 18.95 3.78 8.66
N VAL A 74 19.59 3.15 9.64
CA VAL A 74 19.32 1.76 10.02
C VAL A 74 17.86 1.58 10.46
N TYR A 75 17.34 2.48 11.30
CA TYR A 75 15.95 2.43 11.76
C TYR A 75 14.95 2.62 10.61
N TYR A 76 15.26 3.57 9.73
CA TYR A 76 14.46 3.77 8.51
C TYR A 76 14.47 2.50 7.63
N THR A 77 15.61 1.87 7.42
CA THR A 77 15.72 0.64 6.61
C THR A 77 14.91 -0.51 7.20
N ILE A 78 14.98 -0.73 8.52
CA ILE A 78 14.15 -1.73 9.20
C ILE A 78 12.66 -1.45 9.00
N PHE A 79 12.25 -0.18 9.18
CA PHE A 79 10.87 0.24 8.98
C PHE A 79 10.41 0.06 7.53
N LEU A 80 11.26 0.40 6.55
CA LEU A 80 10.97 0.23 5.13
C LEU A 80 10.80 -1.25 4.77
N VAL A 81 11.69 -2.13 5.26
CA VAL A 81 11.59 -3.59 5.03
C VAL A 81 10.29 -4.14 5.63
N PHE A 82 9.95 -3.71 6.85
CA PHE A 82 8.69 -4.07 7.48
C PHE A 82 7.48 -3.61 6.63
N HIS A 83 7.50 -2.38 6.11
CA HIS A 83 6.45 -1.88 5.21
C HIS A 83 6.36 -2.71 3.92
N ILE A 84 7.49 -3.07 3.30
CA ILE A 84 7.51 -3.90 2.08
C ILE A 84 6.88 -5.27 2.34
N ILE A 85 7.17 -5.90 3.47
CA ILE A 85 6.55 -7.17 3.88
C ILE A 85 5.04 -7.00 4.03
N LEU A 86 4.59 -5.97 4.76
CA LEU A 86 3.16 -5.68 4.91
C LEU A 86 2.46 -5.44 3.57
N ALA A 87 3.07 -4.66 2.69
CA ALA A 87 2.51 -4.37 1.37
C ALA A 87 2.40 -5.62 0.50
N THR A 88 3.41 -6.49 0.54
CA THR A 88 3.41 -7.75 -0.19
C THR A 88 2.33 -8.70 0.33
N VAL A 89 2.29 -8.90 1.65
CA VAL A 89 1.27 -9.77 2.28
C VAL A 89 -0.14 -9.20 2.07
N GLY A 90 -0.33 -7.89 2.25
CA GLY A 90 -1.60 -7.22 2.04
C GLY A 90 -2.09 -7.32 0.59
N GLY A 91 -1.19 -7.15 -0.38
CA GLY A 91 -1.50 -7.30 -1.81
C GLY A 91 -1.91 -8.73 -2.18
N VAL A 92 -1.17 -9.73 -1.69
CA VAL A 92 -1.50 -11.15 -1.91
C VAL A 92 -2.85 -11.50 -1.27
N LEU A 93 -3.09 -11.10 -0.02
CA LEU A 93 -4.35 -11.34 0.66
C LEU A 93 -5.52 -10.62 -0.04
N GLY A 94 -5.31 -9.39 -0.50
CA GLY A 94 -6.30 -8.64 -1.28
C GLY A 94 -6.68 -9.36 -2.57
N LEU A 95 -5.71 -9.87 -3.32
CA LEU A 95 -5.95 -10.66 -4.52
C LEU A 95 -6.72 -11.95 -4.21
N ILE A 96 -6.33 -12.67 -3.15
CA ILE A 96 -7.04 -13.87 -2.70
C ILE A 96 -8.50 -13.53 -2.35
N GLN A 97 -8.75 -12.41 -1.67
CA GLN A 97 -10.12 -11.97 -1.32
C GLN A 97 -10.99 -11.73 -2.55
N ILE A 98 -10.44 -11.10 -3.59
CA ILE A 98 -11.14 -10.86 -4.85
C ILE A 98 -11.48 -12.19 -5.53
N ILE A 99 -10.51 -13.09 -5.64
CA ILE A 99 -10.70 -14.42 -6.26
C ILE A 99 -11.75 -15.23 -5.51
N LEU A 100 -11.70 -15.24 -4.18
CA LEU A 100 -12.68 -15.96 -3.35
C LEU A 100 -14.10 -15.41 -3.51
N ALA A 101 -14.24 -14.08 -3.61
CA ALA A 101 -15.54 -13.45 -3.83
C ALA A 101 -16.12 -13.80 -5.21
N PHE A 102 -15.30 -13.77 -6.28
CA PHE A 102 -15.75 -14.14 -7.63
C PHE A 102 -16.03 -15.63 -7.81
N LYS A 103 -15.40 -16.49 -7.00
CA LYS A 103 -15.65 -17.94 -6.99
C LYS A 103 -16.74 -18.37 -6.01
N ASP A 104 -17.51 -17.44 -5.46
CA ASP A 104 -18.55 -17.65 -4.44
C ASP A 104 -18.10 -18.45 -3.21
N LYS A 105 -16.78 -18.49 -2.95
CA LYS A 105 -16.21 -19.10 -1.75
C LYS A 105 -16.32 -18.17 -0.52
N LEU A 106 -17.56 -17.70 -0.28
CA LEU A 106 -17.84 -16.66 0.71
C LEU A 106 -17.52 -17.08 2.15
N HIS A 107 -17.54 -18.36 2.46
CA HIS A 107 -17.14 -18.85 3.81
C HIS A 107 -15.68 -18.50 4.10
N ILE A 108 -14.77 -18.78 3.15
CA ILE A 108 -13.33 -18.48 3.31
C ILE A 108 -13.09 -16.97 3.24
N HIS A 109 -13.75 -16.29 2.28
CA HIS A 109 -13.69 -14.83 2.14
C HIS A 109 -14.02 -14.12 3.46
N ARG A 110 -15.09 -14.52 4.14
CA ARG A 110 -15.50 -13.94 5.44
C ARG A 110 -14.51 -14.23 6.56
N LYS A 111 -13.85 -15.38 6.54
CA LYS A 111 -12.86 -15.77 7.56
C LYS A 111 -11.56 -14.98 7.44
N ILE A 112 -11.07 -14.76 6.21
CA ILE A 112 -9.79 -14.10 5.94
C ILE A 112 -9.95 -12.58 5.80
N GLY A 113 -11.13 -12.09 5.36
CA GLY A 113 -11.39 -10.70 5.04
C GLY A 113 -10.99 -9.68 6.11
N PRO A 114 -11.35 -9.88 7.40
CA PRO A 114 -10.94 -8.98 8.47
C PRO A 114 -9.42 -8.84 8.59
N TRP A 115 -8.69 -9.94 8.52
CA TRP A 115 -7.23 -9.94 8.58
C TRP A 115 -6.60 -9.24 7.38
N ALA A 116 -7.10 -9.51 6.18
CA ALA A 116 -6.66 -8.82 4.96
C ALA A 116 -6.87 -7.31 5.07
N SER A 117 -8.02 -6.87 5.59
CA SER A 117 -8.34 -5.45 5.80
C SER A 117 -7.43 -4.79 6.83
N ILE A 118 -7.18 -5.44 7.96
CA ILE A 118 -6.28 -4.93 9.02
C ILE A 118 -4.86 -4.74 8.46
N ILE A 119 -4.32 -5.75 7.77
CA ILE A 119 -2.99 -5.68 7.17
C ILE A 119 -2.95 -4.56 6.12
N TRP A 120 -4.02 -4.39 5.33
CA TRP A 120 -4.12 -3.32 4.35
C TRP A 120 -4.12 -1.92 4.97
N PHE A 121 -4.79 -1.73 6.11
CA PHE A 121 -4.74 -0.46 6.85
C PHE A 121 -3.34 -0.16 7.36
N PHE A 122 -2.66 -1.13 7.96
CA PHE A 122 -1.26 -0.97 8.37
C PHE A 122 -0.34 -0.68 7.18
N THR A 123 -0.56 -1.32 6.03
CA THR A 123 0.16 -1.03 4.79
C THR A 123 -0.02 0.43 4.37
N ALA A 124 -1.25 0.94 4.39
CA ALA A 124 -1.52 2.33 4.02
C ALA A 124 -0.87 3.32 5.00
N ILE A 125 -1.01 3.09 6.31
CA ILE A 125 -0.42 3.95 7.35
C ILE A 125 1.10 3.98 7.23
N THR A 126 1.74 2.82 7.14
CA THR A 126 3.20 2.73 7.01
C THR A 126 3.69 3.27 5.67
N GLY A 127 2.93 3.13 4.59
CA GLY A 127 3.22 3.70 3.29
C GLY A 127 3.22 5.23 3.29
N VAL A 128 2.23 5.84 3.96
CA VAL A 128 2.21 7.30 4.19
C VAL A 128 3.42 7.72 5.02
N ALA A 129 3.77 6.98 6.07
CA ALA A 129 4.94 7.28 6.88
C ALA A 129 6.25 7.21 6.08
N VAL A 130 6.43 6.20 5.21
CA VAL A 130 7.57 6.11 4.29
C VAL A 130 7.61 7.32 3.36
N TYR A 131 6.46 7.72 2.78
CA TYR A 131 6.37 8.90 1.93
C TYR A 131 6.80 10.17 2.66
N VAL A 132 6.28 10.40 3.87
CA VAL A 132 6.62 11.56 4.70
C VAL A 132 8.11 11.57 5.05
N LEU A 133 8.68 10.42 5.42
CA LEU A 133 10.11 10.31 5.73
C LEU A 133 10.99 10.65 4.51
N LEU A 134 10.64 10.15 3.32
CA LEU A 134 11.48 10.32 2.13
C LEU A 134 11.34 11.70 1.46
N TYR A 135 10.15 12.28 1.48
CA TYR A 135 9.86 13.45 0.65
C TYR A 135 9.53 14.73 1.43
N VAL A 136 9.23 14.61 2.72
CA VAL A 136 8.89 15.76 3.56
C VAL A 136 9.96 16.03 4.62
N LEU A 137 10.33 15.00 5.40
CA LEU A 137 11.26 15.17 6.52
C LEU A 137 12.72 15.08 6.10
N TYR A 138 13.07 14.18 5.19
CA TYR A 138 14.44 13.93 4.73
C TYR A 138 14.55 13.93 3.20
N PRO A 139 14.18 15.03 2.53
CA PRO A 139 14.27 15.14 1.09
C PRO A 139 15.74 15.16 0.63
N GLY A 140 15.99 14.77 -0.62
CA GLY A 140 17.33 14.89 -1.25
C GLY A 140 18.06 13.57 -1.42
N GLY A 141 17.44 12.43 -1.11
CA GLY A 141 17.98 11.11 -1.44
C GLY A 141 18.05 10.89 -2.96
N GLU A 142 19.12 10.25 -3.42
CA GLU A 142 19.29 9.90 -4.82
C GLU A 142 18.28 8.83 -5.27
N THR A 143 17.84 8.92 -6.52
CA THR A 143 17.01 7.87 -7.13
C THR A 143 17.92 6.81 -7.74
N THR A 144 17.77 5.56 -7.30
CA THR A 144 18.65 4.46 -7.68
C THR A 144 17.87 3.12 -7.67
N SER A 145 18.54 1.99 -7.93
CA SER A 145 17.90 0.68 -7.87
C SER A 145 17.32 0.39 -6.49
N LEU A 146 16.28 -0.47 -6.44
CA LEU A 146 15.60 -0.83 -5.19
C LEU A 146 16.59 -1.30 -4.11
N LEU A 147 17.51 -2.20 -4.47
CA LEU A 147 18.49 -2.73 -3.51
C LEU A 147 19.40 -1.63 -2.96
N LYS A 148 19.93 -0.77 -3.82
CA LYS A 148 20.80 0.34 -3.40
C LYS A 148 20.02 1.40 -2.61
N ALA A 149 18.78 1.69 -2.97
CA ALA A 149 17.94 2.63 -2.22
C ALA A 149 17.61 2.13 -0.81
N THR A 150 17.52 0.81 -0.62
CA THR A 150 17.11 0.18 0.65
C THR A 150 18.31 -0.14 1.55
N LEU A 151 19.38 -0.67 0.99
CA LEU A 151 20.52 -1.24 1.73
C LEU A 151 21.80 -0.41 1.62
N GLY A 152 21.91 0.46 0.60
CA GLY A 152 23.10 1.24 0.26
C GLY A 152 23.48 2.46 1.13
#